data_7c85ed077478345a20e6ad294fe73f8e
#
_entry.id   7c85ed077478345a20e6ad294fe73f8e
#
_cell.length_a   1.000
_cell.length_b   1.000
_cell.length_c   1.000
_cell.angle_alpha   90.00
_cell.angle_beta   90.00
_cell.angle_gamma   90.00
#
_symmetry.space_group_name_H-M   'P 1'
#
loop_
_entity.id
_entity.type
_entity.pdbx_description
1 polymer ?
#
loop_
_entity_poly.entity_id
_entity_poly.type
_entity_poly.pdbx_seq_one_letter_code
_entity_poly.pdbx_strand_id
1 'polypeptide(L)'
;MRMRTFAGLALLLVALPVFAETKGSDTKGKFYFKKSCKSCHVDGGTAKALTPLSKTQGQWKKFFEAGKHKGEAISPKLGTPEQVLDIKTFLVNHASDSPQPETCGG
;
A
#
# COMPACT_ATOMS: atom_id res chain seq x y z
N MET A 1 4.55 -21.89 -62.86
CA MET A 1 4.93 -20.89 -61.83
C MET A 1 3.97 -21.06 -60.66
N ARG A 2 4.49 -21.53 -59.56
CA ARG A 2 3.70 -21.67 -58.36
C ARG A 2 4.05 -20.52 -57.42
N MET A 3 3.09 -19.64 -57.22
CA MET A 3 3.21 -18.63 -56.14
C MET A 3 3.05 -19.33 -54.82
N ARG A 4 4.14 -19.46 -54.10
CA ARG A 4 4.07 -19.87 -52.69
C ARG A 4 3.76 -18.64 -51.87
N THR A 5 2.51 -18.49 -51.52
CA THR A 5 2.13 -17.53 -50.49
C THR A 5 2.61 -18.08 -49.17
N PHE A 6 3.69 -17.55 -48.68
CA PHE A 6 4.07 -17.72 -47.29
C PHE A 6 3.07 -16.87 -46.49
N ALA A 7 2.07 -17.53 -45.93
CA ALA A 7 1.27 -16.92 -44.89
C ALA A 7 2.24 -16.74 -43.67
N GLY A 8 2.76 -15.56 -43.56
CA GLY A 8 3.53 -15.19 -42.37
C GLY A 8 2.59 -15.32 -41.16
N LEU A 9 2.89 -16.27 -40.31
CA LEU A 9 2.26 -16.34 -39.00
C LEU A 9 2.76 -15.14 -38.23
N ALA A 10 1.99 -14.06 -38.26
CA ALA A 10 2.24 -12.94 -37.38
C ALA A 10 1.93 -13.42 -35.96
N LEU A 11 2.97 -13.78 -35.22
CA LEU A 11 2.85 -14.01 -33.79
C LEU A 11 2.56 -12.67 -33.14
N LEU A 12 1.28 -12.40 -32.93
CA LEU A 12 0.86 -11.25 -32.14
C LEU A 12 1.23 -11.58 -30.69
N LEU A 13 2.40 -11.15 -30.28
CA LEU A 13 2.76 -11.06 -28.87
C LEU A 13 1.91 -9.95 -28.28
N VAL A 14 0.73 -10.33 -27.79
CA VAL A 14 -0.03 -9.46 -26.91
C VAL A 14 0.74 -9.41 -25.59
N ALA A 15 1.55 -8.39 -25.44
CA ALA A 15 2.11 -8.06 -24.14
C ALA A 15 0.94 -7.65 -23.24
N LEU A 16 0.44 -8.59 -22.45
CA LEU A 16 -0.49 -8.27 -21.38
C LEU A 16 0.23 -7.30 -20.44
N PRO A 17 -0.36 -6.12 -20.14
CA PRO A 17 0.23 -5.26 -19.15
C PRO A 17 0.26 -6.04 -17.83
N VAL A 18 1.44 -6.40 -17.38
CA VAL A 18 1.64 -6.91 -16.05
C VAL A 18 1.43 -5.71 -15.13
N PHE A 19 0.23 -5.59 -14.56
CA PHE A 19 0.01 -4.70 -13.44
C PHE A 19 0.75 -5.30 -12.25
N ALA A 20 2.04 -5.01 -12.16
CA ALA A 20 2.72 -5.16 -10.90
C ALA A 20 2.04 -4.18 -9.95
N GLU A 21 1.37 -4.68 -8.91
CA GLU A 21 0.92 -3.83 -7.82
C GLU A 21 2.12 -2.99 -7.39
N THR A 22 1.98 -1.66 -7.52
CA THR A 22 3.02 -0.75 -7.09
C THR A 22 3.11 -0.87 -5.57
N LYS A 23 4.19 -1.50 -5.11
CA LYS A 23 4.46 -1.61 -3.68
C LYS A 23 5.28 -0.42 -3.23
N GLY A 24 4.93 0.14 -2.10
CA GLY A 24 5.71 1.15 -1.43
C GLY A 24 6.90 0.55 -0.66
N SER A 25 7.67 1.40 -0.05
CA SER A 25 8.79 1.01 0.82
C SER A 25 8.30 0.78 2.26
N ASP A 26 8.49 -0.41 2.77
CA ASP A 26 8.21 -0.78 4.15
C ASP A 26 8.98 0.11 5.15
N THR A 27 10.26 0.29 4.94
CA THR A 27 11.12 1.09 5.81
C THR A 27 10.72 2.56 5.84
N LYS A 28 10.46 3.15 4.67
CA LYS A 28 9.95 4.52 4.58
C LYS A 28 8.55 4.63 5.17
N GLY A 29 7.70 3.62 4.94
CA GLY A 29 6.36 3.55 5.49
C GLY A 29 6.36 3.60 7.01
N LYS A 30 7.25 2.88 7.66
CA LYS A 30 7.43 2.93 9.11
C LYS A 30 7.79 4.34 9.59
N PHE A 31 8.71 4.99 8.91
CA PHE A 31 9.11 6.36 9.22
C PHE A 31 7.94 7.34 9.09
N TYR A 32 7.23 7.30 7.96
CA TYR A 32 6.10 8.20 7.72
C TYR A 32 4.90 7.90 8.62
N PHE A 33 4.67 6.64 8.94
CA PHE A 33 3.65 6.26 9.90
C PHE A 33 3.89 6.90 11.26
N LYS A 34 5.10 6.84 11.76
CA LYS A 34 5.48 7.48 13.02
C LYS A 34 5.31 9.00 12.96
N LYS A 35 5.68 9.60 11.83
CA LYS A 35 5.60 11.05 11.67
C LYS A 35 4.17 11.55 11.48
N SER A 36 3.37 10.89 10.65
CA SER A 36 2.05 11.37 10.24
C SER A 36 0.90 10.82 11.07
N CYS A 37 0.94 9.56 11.46
CA CYS A 37 -0.16 8.92 12.20
C CYS A 37 0.08 8.95 13.71
N LYS A 38 1.25 8.56 14.16
CA LYS A 38 1.57 8.54 15.59
C LYS A 38 1.74 9.92 16.21
N SER A 39 1.79 10.98 15.45
CA SER A 39 1.73 12.34 16.03
C SER A 39 0.46 12.56 16.86
N CYS A 40 -0.65 11.89 16.50
CA CYS A 40 -1.92 11.93 17.23
C CYS A 40 -2.26 10.59 17.89
N HIS A 41 -1.90 9.48 17.24
CA HIS A 41 -2.26 8.11 17.66
C HIS A 41 -1.19 7.46 18.54
N VAL A 42 -0.90 8.06 19.69
CA VAL A 42 0.00 7.54 20.73
C VAL A 42 -0.68 7.56 22.08
N ASP A 43 -0.15 6.83 23.04
CA ASP A 43 -0.63 6.88 24.43
C ASP A 43 -0.51 8.32 24.97
N GLY A 44 -1.62 8.86 25.47
CA GLY A 44 -1.70 10.26 25.92
C GLY A 44 -1.83 11.29 24.80
N GLY A 45 -1.93 10.86 23.53
CA GLY A 45 -2.18 11.74 22.39
C GLY A 45 -3.66 12.12 22.22
N THR A 46 -3.96 12.89 21.19
CA THR A 46 -5.33 13.36 20.89
C THR A 46 -6.23 12.28 20.31
N ALA A 47 -5.66 11.18 19.86
CA ALA A 47 -6.38 10.04 19.32
C ALA A 47 -5.90 8.74 19.98
N LYS A 48 -6.72 7.67 19.86
CA LYS A 48 -6.36 6.38 20.40
C LYS A 48 -5.04 5.86 19.80
N ALA A 49 -4.20 5.24 20.62
CA ALA A 49 -2.95 4.64 20.17
C ALA A 49 -3.20 3.68 19.00
N LEU A 50 -2.36 3.77 17.98
CA LEU A 50 -2.45 3.02 16.73
C LEU A 50 -1.12 2.33 16.43
N THR A 51 -1.22 1.05 16.08
CA THR A 51 -0.08 0.25 15.59
C THR A 51 -0.53 -0.57 14.37
N PRO A 52 0.40 -1.16 13.60
CA PRO A 52 0.00 -2.08 12.54
C PRO A 52 -0.92 -3.20 13.01
N LEU A 53 -0.79 -3.62 14.28
CA LEU A 53 -1.62 -4.66 14.90
C LEU A 53 -3.06 -4.23 15.16
N SER A 54 -3.38 -2.95 15.03
CA SER A 54 -4.73 -2.42 15.28
C SER A 54 -5.76 -2.91 14.28
N LYS A 55 -5.30 -3.38 13.11
CA LYS A 55 -6.15 -3.89 12.04
C LYS A 55 -5.51 -5.11 11.37
N THR A 56 -6.35 -5.89 10.69
CA THR A 56 -5.90 -6.95 9.77
C THR A 56 -5.40 -6.34 8.46
N GLN A 57 -4.71 -7.15 7.67
CA GLN A 57 -4.28 -6.74 6.33
C GLN A 57 -5.45 -6.26 5.46
N GLY A 58 -6.55 -7.01 5.46
CA GLY A 58 -7.74 -6.64 4.69
C GLY A 58 -8.37 -5.34 5.17
N GLN A 59 -8.41 -5.10 6.48
CA GLN A 59 -8.92 -3.86 7.05
C GLN A 59 -8.05 -2.65 6.70
N TRP A 60 -6.72 -2.79 6.72
CA TRP A 60 -5.82 -1.74 6.27
C TRP A 60 -6.00 -1.42 4.79
N LYS A 61 -6.12 -2.45 3.95
CA LYS A 61 -6.37 -2.25 2.51
C LYS A 61 -7.66 -1.47 2.27
N LYS A 62 -8.74 -1.83 2.94
CA LYS A 62 -10.03 -1.11 2.85
C LYS A 62 -9.92 0.34 3.32
N PHE A 63 -9.19 0.59 4.39
CA PHE A 63 -8.98 1.95 4.90
C PHE A 63 -8.32 2.84 3.84
N PHE A 64 -7.27 2.36 3.19
CA PHE A 64 -6.57 3.13 2.15
C PHE A 64 -7.35 3.20 0.85
N GLU A 65 -8.13 2.18 0.50
CA GLU A 65 -9.03 2.23 -0.66
C GLU A 65 -10.11 3.30 -0.51
N ALA A 66 -10.64 3.48 0.68
CA ALA A 66 -11.58 4.55 0.98
C ALA A 66 -10.96 5.94 0.79
N GLY A 67 -9.65 6.06 0.99
CA GLY A 67 -8.89 7.29 0.75
C GLY A 67 -9.24 8.44 1.66
N LYS A 68 -9.97 8.19 2.75
CA LYS A 68 -10.44 9.22 3.67
C LYS A 68 -10.13 8.86 5.13
N HIS A 69 -9.79 9.88 5.90
CA HIS A 69 -9.63 9.80 7.35
C HIS A 69 -10.44 10.91 7.99
N LYS A 70 -11.43 10.56 8.82
CA LYS A 70 -12.37 11.50 9.44
C LYS A 70 -13.04 12.43 8.41
N GLY A 71 -13.44 11.87 7.26
CA GLY A 71 -14.10 12.62 6.20
C GLY A 71 -13.17 13.45 5.33
N GLU A 72 -11.88 13.50 5.61
CA GLU A 72 -10.88 14.21 4.83
C GLU A 72 -10.01 13.27 4.01
N ALA A 73 -9.56 13.71 2.84
CA ALA A 73 -8.66 12.93 1.99
C ALA A 73 -7.35 12.64 2.73
N ILE A 74 -6.91 11.37 2.69
CA ILE A 74 -5.64 10.97 3.29
C ILE A 74 -4.48 11.69 2.61
N SER A 75 -4.49 11.77 1.30
CA SER A 75 -3.53 12.56 0.54
C SER A 75 -4.24 13.82 0.00
N PRO A 76 -3.67 15.00 0.11
CA PRO A 76 -2.30 15.31 0.57
C PRO A 76 -2.17 15.55 2.08
N LYS A 77 -3.24 15.46 2.85
CA LYS A 77 -3.24 15.87 4.26
C LYS A 77 -2.22 15.14 5.14
N LEU A 78 -2.13 13.82 5.00
CA LEU A 78 -1.21 12.99 5.78
C LEU A 78 0.10 12.67 5.05
N GLY A 79 0.22 13.10 3.81
CA GLY A 79 1.41 12.88 3.00
C GLY A 79 1.12 12.88 1.51
N THR A 80 2.17 12.84 0.72
CA THR A 80 2.07 12.67 -0.73
C THR A 80 1.49 11.28 -1.06
N PRO A 81 0.96 11.06 -2.27
CA PRO A 81 0.50 9.73 -2.67
C PRO A 81 1.57 8.64 -2.51
N GLU A 82 2.83 8.95 -2.77
CA GLU A 82 3.95 8.01 -2.58
C GLU A 82 4.17 7.69 -1.11
N GLN A 83 4.16 8.70 -0.24
CA GLN A 83 4.29 8.51 1.20
C GLN A 83 3.14 7.70 1.77
N VAL A 84 1.92 7.94 1.31
CA VAL A 84 0.73 7.17 1.72
C VAL A 84 0.86 5.72 1.27
N LEU A 85 1.37 5.47 0.07
CA LEU A 85 1.63 4.11 -0.41
C LEU A 85 2.67 3.39 0.45
N ASP A 86 3.73 4.08 0.85
CA ASP A 86 4.75 3.54 1.75
C ASP A 86 4.15 3.19 3.12
N ILE A 87 3.32 4.06 3.67
CA ILE A 87 2.62 3.81 4.94
C ILE A 87 1.71 2.58 4.82
N LYS A 88 0.90 2.51 3.76
CA LYS A 88 0.03 1.36 3.50
C LYS A 88 0.84 0.06 3.45
N THR A 89 1.94 0.06 2.71
CA THR A 89 2.81 -1.10 2.57
C THR A 89 3.32 -1.58 3.93
N PHE A 90 3.80 -0.68 4.76
CA PHE A 90 4.25 -0.98 6.11
C PHE A 90 3.13 -1.56 6.97
N LEU A 91 1.97 -0.92 7.01
CA LEU A 91 0.85 -1.36 7.83
C LEU A 91 0.31 -2.72 7.43
N VAL A 92 0.18 -2.97 6.13
CA VAL A 92 -0.28 -4.27 5.60
C VAL A 92 0.74 -5.36 5.89
N ASN A 93 2.03 -5.09 5.69
CA ASN A 93 3.09 -6.07 5.92
C ASN A 93 3.21 -6.50 7.38
N HIS A 94 2.85 -5.63 8.31
CA HIS A 94 3.01 -5.85 9.75
C HIS A 94 1.67 -5.88 10.52
N ALA A 95 0.56 -6.05 9.81
CA ALA A 95 -0.77 -6.17 10.40
C ALA A 95 -0.90 -7.39 11.31
N SER A 96 -1.95 -7.43 12.11
CA SER A 96 -2.19 -8.49 13.11
C SER A 96 -2.20 -9.91 12.52
N ASP A 97 -2.64 -10.07 11.29
CA ASP A 97 -2.74 -11.34 10.58
C ASP A 97 -1.67 -11.52 9.50
N SER A 98 -0.67 -10.66 9.45
CA SER A 98 0.44 -10.78 8.49
C SER A 98 1.44 -11.86 8.88
N PRO A 99 2.29 -12.36 7.95
CA PRO A 99 3.39 -13.27 8.28
C PRO A 99 4.44 -12.66 9.21
N GLN A 100 4.52 -11.33 9.29
CA GLN A 100 5.47 -10.60 10.12
C GLN A 100 4.78 -9.49 10.92
N PRO A 101 3.89 -9.85 11.88
CA PRO A 101 3.24 -8.83 12.70
C PRO A 101 4.27 -7.97 13.42
N GLU A 102 3.96 -6.68 13.60
CA GLU A 102 4.83 -5.78 14.34
C GLU A 102 4.96 -6.25 15.78
N THR A 103 6.18 -6.37 16.26
CA THR A 103 6.49 -6.70 17.63
C THR A 103 7.13 -5.51 18.32
N CYS A 104 6.75 -5.26 19.57
CA CYS A 104 7.36 -4.29 20.48
C CYS A 104 7.73 -2.91 19.91
N GLY A 105 6.93 -1.90 20.16
CA GLY A 105 7.30 -0.51 20.03
C GLY A 105 7.67 -0.04 18.63
N GLY A 106 6.99 -0.65 17.67
CA GLY A 106 7.15 -0.33 16.26
C GLY A 106 7.12 1.16 15.94
#